data_7c33b1513bfb8ac0164a0e9385dcea2d
#
_entry.id   7c33b1513bfb8ac0164a0e9385dcea2d
#
_cell.length_a   1.000
_cell.length_b   1.000
_cell.length_c   1.000
_cell.angle_alpha   90.00
_cell.angle_beta   90.00
_cell.angle_gamma   90.00
#
_symmetry.space_group_name_H-M   'P 1'
#
loop_
_entity.id
_entity.type
_entity.pdbx_description
1 polymer ?
#
loop_
_entity_poly.entity_id
_entity_poly.type
_entity_poly.pdbx_seq_one_letter_code
_entity_poly.pdbx_strand_id
1 'polypeptide(L)'
;MNYIEINGGNKDQKIFTKQIIEWCIEELLPRVRTLDITVELLNEVDGGIDGAQWYGDDNRQHFIEINKNLCYDDYVTAVMHEMVHVKQDYRKDNSPIEEREKEAYEQQEILFERWKR
;
A
#
# COMPACT_ATOMS: atom_id res chain seq x y z
N MET A 1 -0.75 13.58 -12.37
CA MET A 1 -1.54 13.37 -11.14
C MET A 1 -1.68 11.88 -10.87
N ASN A 2 -1.48 11.47 -9.64
CA ASN A 2 -1.73 10.08 -9.27
C ASN A 2 -3.23 9.86 -9.11
N TYR A 3 -3.69 8.70 -9.57
CA TYR A 3 -5.09 8.32 -9.47
C TYR A 3 -5.23 7.20 -8.42
N ILE A 4 -6.11 7.42 -7.45
CA ILE A 4 -6.32 6.46 -6.35
C ILE A 4 -7.82 6.20 -6.22
N GLU A 5 -8.22 4.95 -6.40
CA GLU A 5 -9.60 4.51 -6.23
C GLU A 5 -9.68 3.53 -5.07
N ILE A 6 -10.58 3.78 -4.12
CA ILE A 6 -10.79 2.93 -2.95
C ILE A 6 -12.20 2.35 -3.02
N ASN A 7 -12.31 1.03 -3.03
CA ASN A 7 -13.59 0.32 -3.08
C ASN A 7 -13.78 -0.47 -1.77
N GLY A 8 -15.03 -0.58 -1.34
CA GLY A 8 -15.38 -1.26 -0.08
C GLY A 8 -15.20 -0.35 1.13
N GLY A 9 -15.57 -0.85 2.30
CA GLY A 9 -15.53 -0.05 3.52
C GLY A 9 -16.56 1.07 3.55
N ASN A 10 -16.55 1.84 4.62
CA ASN A 10 -17.41 3.01 4.72
C ASN A 10 -16.66 4.26 4.21
N LYS A 11 -17.38 5.38 4.19
CA LYS A 11 -16.83 6.65 3.68
C LYS A 11 -15.56 7.07 4.42
N ASP A 12 -15.56 6.96 5.75
CA ASP A 12 -14.43 7.38 6.56
C ASP A 12 -13.21 6.49 6.31
N GLN A 13 -13.40 5.19 6.15
CA GLN A 13 -12.32 4.28 5.80
C GLN A 13 -11.73 4.60 4.43
N LYS A 14 -12.56 4.92 3.45
CA LYS A 14 -12.08 5.30 2.11
C LYS A 14 -11.22 6.56 2.17
N ILE A 15 -11.69 7.58 2.87
CA ILE A 15 -10.96 8.84 3.03
C ILE A 15 -9.63 8.59 3.74
N PHE A 16 -9.67 7.85 4.84
CA PHE A 16 -8.49 7.56 5.64
C PHE A 16 -7.45 6.76 4.84
N THR A 17 -7.89 5.73 4.12
CA THR A 17 -7.00 4.91 3.31
C THR A 17 -6.32 5.73 2.21
N LYS A 18 -7.09 6.60 1.57
CA LYS A 18 -6.53 7.48 0.54
C LYS A 18 -5.47 8.42 1.13
N GLN A 19 -5.71 8.95 2.33
CA GLN A 19 -4.74 9.80 3.02
C GLN A 19 -3.43 9.05 3.30
N ILE A 20 -3.52 7.82 3.78
CA ILE A 20 -2.32 7.00 4.02
C ILE A 20 -1.55 6.78 2.72
N ILE A 21 -2.24 6.43 1.65
CA ILE A 21 -1.60 6.15 0.35
C ILE A 21 -0.94 7.40 -0.21
N GLU A 22 -1.63 8.54 -0.18
CA GLU A 22 -1.06 9.80 -0.65
C GLU A 22 0.19 10.18 0.14
N TRP A 23 0.14 10.01 1.47
CA TRP A 23 1.29 10.25 2.33
C TRP A 23 2.45 9.31 1.97
N CYS A 24 2.17 8.02 1.75
CA CYS A 24 3.19 7.04 1.36
C CYS A 24 3.84 7.38 0.02
N ILE A 25 3.05 7.85 -0.95
CA ILE A 25 3.60 8.25 -2.24
C ILE A 25 4.60 9.41 -2.06
N GLU A 26 4.27 10.39 -1.22
CA GLU A 26 5.20 11.50 -0.96
C GLU A 26 6.48 11.02 -0.26
N GLU A 27 6.39 10.02 0.60
CA GLU A 27 7.56 9.48 1.31
C GLU A 27 8.41 8.55 0.43
N LEU A 28 7.77 7.72 -0.39
CA LEU A 28 8.43 6.64 -1.13
C LEU A 28 8.75 7.00 -2.58
N LEU A 29 7.88 7.77 -3.22
CA LEU A 29 7.95 8.10 -4.64
C LEU A 29 7.58 9.59 -4.86
N PRO A 30 8.28 10.53 -4.22
CA PRO A 30 7.81 11.93 -4.12
C PRO A 30 7.69 12.68 -5.45
N ARG A 31 8.34 12.18 -6.50
CA ARG A 31 8.29 12.83 -7.81
C ARG A 31 7.40 12.13 -8.81
N VAL A 32 6.79 11.02 -8.40
CA VAL A 32 5.94 10.24 -9.29
C VAL A 32 4.51 10.80 -9.27
N ARG A 33 3.96 11.05 -10.46
CA ARG A 33 2.62 11.63 -10.61
C ARG A 33 1.74 10.83 -11.58
N THR A 34 2.16 9.62 -11.94
CA THR A 34 1.49 8.81 -12.95
C THR A 34 1.00 7.46 -12.43
N LEU A 35 0.93 7.30 -11.11
CA LEU A 35 0.44 6.04 -10.51
C LEU A 35 -1.08 5.93 -10.64
N ASP A 36 -1.52 4.74 -10.92
CA ASP A 36 -2.93 4.35 -10.93
C ASP A 36 -3.09 3.20 -9.93
N ILE A 37 -3.67 3.51 -8.78
CA ILE A 37 -3.78 2.56 -7.67
C ILE A 37 -5.25 2.29 -7.37
N THR A 38 -5.65 1.03 -7.44
CA THR A 38 -6.99 0.58 -7.05
C THR A 38 -6.87 -0.27 -5.79
N VAL A 39 -7.64 0.09 -4.76
CA VAL A 39 -7.64 -0.60 -3.47
C VAL A 39 -8.99 -1.22 -3.22
N GLU A 40 -9.00 -2.48 -2.83
CA GLU A 40 -10.20 -3.19 -2.38
C GLU A 40 -10.10 -3.42 -0.87
N LEU A 41 -11.05 -2.85 -0.12
CA LEU A 41 -11.16 -3.06 1.32
C LEU A 41 -12.08 -4.24 1.55
N LEU A 42 -11.55 -5.34 2.07
CA LEU A 42 -12.24 -6.63 2.16
C LEU A 42 -12.43 -7.06 3.62
N ASN A 43 -13.43 -7.90 3.86
CA ASN A 43 -13.61 -8.52 5.17
C ASN A 43 -12.49 -9.52 5.48
N GLU A 44 -11.96 -10.14 4.44
CA GLU A 44 -10.91 -11.13 4.54
C GLU A 44 -10.11 -11.14 3.24
N VAL A 45 -8.79 -11.18 3.34
CA VAL A 45 -7.89 -11.33 2.20
C VAL A 45 -7.49 -12.79 2.10
N ASP A 46 -7.41 -13.31 0.88
CA ASP A 46 -7.07 -14.72 0.63
C ASP A 46 -5.79 -15.11 1.38
N GLY A 47 -5.82 -16.27 2.04
CA GLY A 47 -4.70 -16.76 2.84
C GLY A 47 -4.67 -16.20 4.27
N GLY A 48 -5.67 -15.40 4.67
CA GLY A 48 -5.75 -14.85 6.03
C GLY A 48 -4.68 -13.80 6.33
N ILE A 49 -4.09 -13.19 5.31
CA ILE A 49 -3.07 -12.16 5.46
C ILE A 49 -3.71 -10.77 5.58
N ASP A 50 -2.96 -9.80 6.06
CA ASP A 50 -3.47 -8.44 6.29
C ASP A 50 -3.70 -7.67 4.99
N GLY A 51 -2.88 -7.92 3.98
CA GLY A 51 -2.99 -7.25 2.69
C GLY A 51 -2.21 -7.95 1.59
N ALA A 52 -2.42 -7.51 0.37
CA ALA A 52 -1.73 -8.02 -0.81
C ALA A 52 -1.60 -6.91 -1.85
N GLN A 53 -0.64 -7.05 -2.75
CA GLN A 53 -0.40 -6.08 -3.81
C GLN A 53 0.08 -6.79 -5.06
N TRP A 54 -0.35 -6.34 -6.22
CA TRP A 54 0.19 -6.77 -7.52
C TRP A 54 0.08 -5.62 -8.51
N TYR A 55 0.84 -5.69 -9.61
CA TYR A 55 0.76 -4.68 -10.66
C TYR A 55 0.01 -5.22 -11.89
N GLY A 56 -0.51 -4.30 -12.70
CA GLY A 56 -1.30 -4.63 -13.88
C GLY A 56 -0.46 -4.65 -15.16
N ASP A 57 -0.96 -3.96 -16.19
CA ASP A 57 -0.35 -4.00 -17.53
C ASP A 57 1.04 -3.36 -17.58
N ASP A 58 1.29 -2.39 -16.71
CA ASP A 58 2.61 -1.77 -16.61
C ASP A 58 2.91 -1.40 -15.15
N ASN A 59 4.10 -0.85 -14.91
CA ASN A 59 4.56 -0.55 -13.56
C ASN A 59 3.91 0.69 -12.92
N ARG A 60 2.95 1.32 -13.58
CA ARG A 60 2.20 2.44 -13.02
C ARG A 60 0.86 1.98 -12.45
N GLN A 61 0.34 0.85 -12.91
CA GLN A 61 -0.96 0.33 -12.48
C GLN A 61 -0.78 -0.70 -11.38
N HIS A 62 -1.36 -0.44 -10.20
CA HIS A 62 -1.23 -1.29 -9.03
C HIS A 62 -2.58 -1.61 -8.41
N PHE A 63 -2.69 -2.82 -7.87
CA PHE A 63 -3.88 -3.28 -7.16
C PHE A 63 -3.47 -3.68 -5.76
N ILE A 64 -4.24 -3.25 -4.78
CA ILE A 64 -4.00 -3.53 -3.36
C ILE A 64 -5.28 -4.07 -2.74
N GLU A 65 -5.16 -5.13 -1.93
CA GLU A 65 -6.24 -5.61 -1.08
C GLU A 65 -5.82 -5.44 0.37
N ILE A 66 -6.75 -4.94 1.20
CA ILE A 66 -6.49 -4.74 2.63
C ILE A 66 -7.67 -5.31 3.43
N ASN A 67 -7.36 -6.02 4.52
CA ASN A 67 -8.35 -6.45 5.48
C ASN A 67 -8.85 -5.21 6.24
N LYS A 68 -10.11 -4.84 6.02
CA LYS A 68 -10.67 -3.61 6.58
C LYS A 68 -11.00 -3.71 8.07
N ASN A 69 -10.90 -4.91 8.66
CA ASN A 69 -11.27 -5.16 10.05
C ASN A 69 -10.06 -5.15 11.00
N LEU A 70 -8.88 -4.81 10.50
CA LEU A 70 -7.69 -4.69 11.34
C LEU A 70 -7.82 -3.52 12.31
N CYS A 71 -7.14 -3.61 13.47
CA CYS A 71 -7.02 -2.47 14.37
C CYS A 71 -6.22 -1.36 13.68
N TYR A 72 -6.24 -0.16 14.27
CA TYR A 72 -5.62 1.03 13.66
C TYR A 72 -4.17 0.79 13.26
N ASP A 73 -3.33 0.34 14.20
CA ASP A 73 -1.90 0.17 13.92
C ASP A 73 -1.65 -0.85 12.82
N ASP A 74 -2.33 -1.99 12.88
CA ASP A 74 -2.17 -3.04 11.88
C ASP A 74 -2.70 -2.60 10.51
N TYR A 75 -3.80 -1.84 10.50
CA TYR A 75 -4.37 -1.32 9.27
C TYR A 75 -3.38 -0.37 8.56
N VAL A 76 -2.86 0.61 9.31
CA VAL A 76 -1.92 1.58 8.74
C VAL A 76 -0.65 0.90 8.25
N THR A 77 -0.08 0.00 9.07
CA THR A 77 1.14 -0.71 8.67
C THR A 77 0.91 -1.66 7.50
N ALA A 78 -0.27 -2.27 7.39
CA ALA A 78 -0.60 -3.10 6.23
C ALA A 78 -0.62 -2.28 4.94
N VAL A 79 -1.24 -1.10 4.96
CA VAL A 79 -1.24 -0.21 3.79
C VAL A 79 0.19 0.20 3.45
N MET A 80 0.99 0.56 4.44
CA MET A 80 2.39 0.95 4.23
C MET A 80 3.22 -0.19 3.63
N HIS A 81 3.02 -1.41 4.13
CA HIS A 81 3.71 -2.60 3.62
C HIS A 81 3.43 -2.77 2.11
N GLU A 82 2.15 -2.69 1.72
CA GLU A 82 1.79 -2.85 0.31
C GLU A 82 2.31 -1.69 -0.54
N MET A 83 2.37 -0.48 0.01
CA MET A 83 2.93 0.67 -0.71
C MET A 83 4.44 0.54 -0.94
N VAL A 84 5.17 -0.13 -0.05
CA VAL A 84 6.58 -0.46 -0.33
C VAL A 84 6.68 -1.39 -1.53
N HIS A 85 5.79 -2.37 -1.65
CA HIS A 85 5.75 -3.23 -2.83
C HIS A 85 5.40 -2.46 -4.11
N VAL A 86 4.51 -1.46 -4.02
CA VAL A 86 4.24 -0.56 -5.15
C VAL A 86 5.53 0.14 -5.61
N LYS A 87 6.32 0.65 -4.67
CA LYS A 87 7.61 1.28 -4.99
C LYS A 87 8.55 0.29 -5.67
N GLN A 88 8.66 -0.94 -5.12
CA GLN A 88 9.53 -1.97 -5.69
C GLN A 88 9.13 -2.29 -7.13
N ASP A 89 7.85 -2.53 -7.37
CA ASP A 89 7.35 -2.83 -8.71
C ASP A 89 7.50 -1.65 -9.67
N TYR A 90 7.23 -0.44 -9.19
CA TYR A 90 7.40 0.76 -10.00
C TYR A 90 8.85 0.92 -10.45
N ARG A 91 9.80 0.63 -9.58
CA ARG A 91 11.24 0.72 -9.87
C ARG A 91 11.81 -0.54 -10.51
N LYS A 92 10.95 -1.52 -10.81
CA LYS A 92 11.35 -2.78 -11.44
C LYS A 92 12.42 -3.52 -10.65
N ASP A 93 12.25 -3.56 -9.33
CA ASP A 93 13.16 -4.28 -8.44
C ASP A 93 13.00 -5.78 -8.65
N ASN A 94 14.06 -6.44 -9.13
CA ASN A 94 14.07 -7.86 -9.43
C ASN A 94 14.72 -8.69 -8.32
N SER A 95 14.92 -8.13 -7.14
CA SER A 95 15.45 -8.86 -6.00
C SER A 95 14.58 -10.06 -5.64
N PRO A 96 15.13 -11.12 -5.03
CA PRO A 96 14.33 -12.26 -4.57
C PRO A 96 13.19 -11.82 -3.65
N ILE A 97 12.11 -12.60 -3.66
CA ILE A 97 10.90 -12.26 -2.89
C ILE A 97 11.21 -12.10 -1.40
N GLU A 98 12.11 -12.92 -0.85
CA GLU A 98 12.48 -12.83 0.57
C GLU A 98 13.13 -11.47 0.89
N GLU A 99 13.98 -10.97 0.01
CA GLU A 99 14.62 -9.67 0.19
C GLU A 99 13.61 -8.54 0.08
N ARG A 100 12.69 -8.61 -0.87
CA ARG A 100 11.65 -7.60 -1.05
C ARG A 100 10.69 -7.58 0.14
N GLU A 101 10.33 -8.74 0.67
CA GLU A 101 9.50 -8.83 1.88
C GLU A 101 10.24 -8.28 3.09
N LYS A 102 11.51 -8.60 3.25
CA LYS A 102 12.33 -8.06 4.34
C LYS A 102 12.35 -6.53 4.31
N GLU A 103 12.59 -5.96 3.14
CA GLU A 103 12.57 -4.50 2.97
C GLU A 103 11.20 -3.94 3.33
N ALA A 104 10.11 -4.58 2.88
CA ALA A 104 8.77 -4.11 3.16
C ALA A 104 8.48 -4.09 4.66
N TYR A 105 8.89 -5.12 5.40
CA TYR A 105 8.71 -5.15 6.85
C TYR A 105 9.55 -4.09 7.56
N GLU A 106 10.79 -3.89 7.14
CA GLU A 106 11.66 -2.87 7.72
C GLU A 106 11.12 -1.45 7.44
N GLN A 107 10.73 -1.19 6.20
CA GLN A 107 10.26 0.12 5.79
C GLN A 107 8.90 0.46 6.41
N GLN A 108 8.01 -0.50 6.57
CA GLN A 108 6.71 -0.20 7.19
C GLN A 108 6.86 0.33 8.61
N GLU A 109 7.84 -0.18 9.37
CA GLU A 109 8.07 0.29 10.73
C GLU A 109 8.62 1.73 10.73
N ILE A 110 9.53 2.03 9.82
CA ILE A 110 10.08 3.39 9.67
C ILE A 110 8.97 4.35 9.26
N LEU A 111 8.16 3.97 8.28
CA LEU A 111 7.05 4.79 7.81
C LEU A 111 6.03 5.03 8.91
N PHE A 112 5.69 4.01 9.67
CA PHE A 112 4.71 4.14 10.75
C PHE A 112 5.21 5.10 11.83
N GLU A 113 6.48 5.03 12.19
CA GLU A 113 7.06 5.98 13.14
C GLU A 113 6.98 7.43 12.64
N ARG A 114 7.22 7.65 11.36
CA ARG A 114 7.08 8.98 10.76
C ARG A 114 5.63 9.44 10.70
N TRP A 115 4.73 8.53 10.38
CA TRP A 115 3.30 8.82 10.29
C TRP A 115 2.74 9.31 11.63
N LYS A 116 3.20 8.76 12.73
CA LYS A 116 2.73 9.13 14.08
C LYS A 116 3.20 10.50 14.55
N ARG A 117 4.17 11.08 13.88
CA ARG A 117 4.74 12.38 14.30
C ARG A 117 3.97 13.60 13.81
#